data_157bc7ecdb66de50dd7caceea6b5d006
#
_entry.id   157bc7ecdb66de50dd7caceea6b5d006
#
_cell.length_a   1.000
_cell.length_b   1.000
_cell.length_c   1.000
_cell.angle_alpha   90.00
_cell.angle_beta   90.00
_cell.angle_gamma   90.00
#
_symmetry.space_group_name_H-M   'P 1'
#
loop_
_entity.id
_entity.type
_entity.pdbx_description
1 polymer ?
#
loop_
_entity_poly.entity_id
_entity_poly.type
_entity_poly.pdbx_seq_one_letter_code
_entity_poly.pdbx_strand_id
1 'polypeptide(L)'
;MLTLKVITENTQEVIDRLAKKHFPAENIINEVLDTDKKRKSTQQVLDTNLAKLNALSKSIGQLMKDGQKEAAEQARQTVAEMKETNKVLESDLKEAEQKLTTLLCQIPNLPSDRVPEGKHAEDNVVEKTGGTIPTLSDNALPHWELAKKYDLIDFELGVKITGAGFPVYKGKGARLQRALINFFLDNAREAGYLEVQPPYLVNEDSGYGTGQLPDKEGQMYHCGLDNLYLIPTAEVPVTNIYRDVILDEKELPIRNTAYSACFRREAGSYGKDVRGLNRLHQFDKVEIVRIDTPDHSYESLQEMVDYVQSLVEKLELPWRILRLCGGDMSFTSALTFDFEVFSAAQQRWLEVSSVSNFESYQANRLKCRYRDENKKIQLCHTLNGSALALPRIVAALLENNQTDEGIRIPAILVPYTGFNWID
;
A
#
# COMPACT_ATOMS: atom_id res chain seq x y z
N MET A 1 3.00 -9.42 -4.39
CA MET A 1 3.64 -9.91 -5.64
C MET A 1 2.77 -10.96 -6.30
N LEU A 2 2.84 -11.08 -7.61
CA LEU A 2 2.13 -12.13 -8.32
C LEU A 2 2.59 -13.51 -7.86
N THR A 3 1.68 -14.49 -7.87
CA THR A 3 2.07 -15.89 -7.60
C THR A 3 2.74 -16.50 -8.83
N LEU A 4 3.69 -17.40 -8.62
CA LEU A 4 4.29 -18.16 -9.72
C LEU A 4 3.24 -18.90 -10.54
N LYS A 5 2.19 -19.41 -9.88
CA LYS A 5 1.11 -20.13 -10.54
C LYS A 5 0.44 -19.25 -11.60
N VAL A 6 0.07 -18.01 -11.28
CA VAL A 6 -0.53 -17.08 -12.24
C VAL A 6 0.39 -16.83 -13.42
N ILE A 7 1.69 -16.61 -13.17
CA ILE A 7 2.67 -16.36 -14.23
C ILE A 7 2.87 -17.59 -15.14
N THR A 8 2.94 -18.78 -14.55
CA THR A 8 3.24 -20.01 -15.32
C THR A 8 2.04 -20.55 -16.09
N GLU A 9 0.82 -20.41 -15.54
CA GLU A 9 -0.40 -20.90 -16.17
C GLU A 9 -0.95 -19.94 -17.24
N ASN A 10 -0.70 -18.61 -17.09
CA ASN A 10 -1.29 -17.57 -17.92
C ASN A 10 -0.23 -16.58 -18.46
N THR A 11 0.94 -17.07 -18.86
CA THR A 11 2.11 -16.23 -19.21
C THR A 11 1.78 -15.10 -20.18
N GLN A 12 1.10 -15.39 -21.30
CA GLN A 12 0.78 -14.40 -22.31
C GLN A 12 -0.23 -13.36 -21.79
N GLU A 13 -1.28 -13.79 -21.09
CA GLU A 13 -2.26 -12.91 -20.47
C GLU A 13 -1.61 -11.97 -19.46
N VAL A 14 -0.65 -12.46 -18.65
CA VAL A 14 0.10 -11.64 -17.70
C VAL A 14 0.89 -10.54 -18.42
N ILE A 15 1.57 -10.88 -19.53
CA ILE A 15 2.32 -9.92 -20.35
C ILE A 15 1.37 -8.86 -20.92
N ASP A 16 0.26 -9.29 -21.52
CA ASP A 16 -0.72 -8.42 -22.15
C ASP A 16 -1.37 -7.46 -21.14
N ARG A 17 -1.75 -7.95 -19.96
CA ARG A 17 -2.32 -7.12 -18.89
C ARG A 17 -1.31 -6.12 -18.34
N LEU A 18 -0.04 -6.50 -18.16
CA LEU A 18 1.02 -5.60 -17.69
C LEU A 18 1.34 -4.49 -18.70
N ALA A 19 1.07 -4.71 -20.00
CA ALA A 19 1.20 -3.68 -21.02
C ALA A 19 0.29 -2.48 -20.76
N LYS A 20 -0.88 -2.64 -20.12
CA LYS A 20 -1.74 -1.53 -19.70
C LYS A 20 -1.04 -0.57 -18.73
N LYS A 21 -0.14 -1.09 -17.88
CA LYS A 21 0.72 -0.29 -16.98
C LYS A 21 2.00 0.21 -17.67
N HIS A 22 2.12 0.07 -18.99
CA HIS A 22 3.32 0.38 -19.75
C HIS A 22 4.58 -0.32 -19.24
N PHE A 23 4.40 -1.48 -18.60
CA PHE A 23 5.51 -2.29 -18.06
C PHE A 23 6.01 -3.28 -19.12
N PRO A 24 7.32 -3.24 -19.49
CA PRO A 24 7.92 -4.16 -20.47
C PRO A 24 8.14 -5.55 -19.84
N ALA A 25 7.09 -6.37 -19.77
CA ALA A 25 7.05 -7.59 -18.97
C ALA A 25 7.78 -8.79 -19.59
N GLU A 26 7.91 -8.87 -20.91
CA GLU A 26 8.32 -10.08 -21.61
C GLU A 26 9.66 -10.66 -21.11
N ASN A 27 10.69 -9.80 -21.02
CA ASN A 27 12.03 -10.26 -20.62
C ASN A 27 12.06 -10.76 -19.17
N ILE A 28 11.46 -10.01 -18.25
CA ILE A 28 11.48 -10.36 -16.83
C ILE A 28 10.61 -11.62 -16.56
N ILE A 29 9.49 -11.78 -17.26
CA ILE A 29 8.65 -12.98 -17.15
C ILE A 29 9.40 -14.20 -17.65
N ASN A 30 10.09 -14.12 -18.77
CA ASN A 30 10.93 -15.21 -19.28
C ASN A 30 12.03 -15.57 -18.28
N GLU A 31 12.69 -14.58 -17.67
CA GLU A 31 13.72 -14.83 -16.65
C GLU A 31 13.13 -15.49 -15.38
N VAL A 32 11.93 -15.12 -14.97
CA VAL A 32 11.19 -15.78 -13.87
C VAL A 32 10.92 -17.24 -14.20
N LEU A 33 10.43 -17.54 -15.41
CA LEU A 33 10.14 -18.90 -15.85
C LEU A 33 11.40 -19.78 -15.90
N ASP A 34 12.50 -19.26 -16.45
CA ASP A 34 13.77 -19.96 -16.51
C ASP A 34 14.37 -20.22 -15.13
N THR A 35 14.28 -19.21 -14.23
CA THR A 35 14.76 -19.33 -12.85
C THR A 35 13.94 -20.36 -12.06
N ASP A 36 12.61 -20.37 -12.22
CA ASP A 36 11.74 -21.37 -11.58
C ASP A 36 11.98 -22.78 -12.14
N LYS A 37 12.23 -22.92 -13.43
CA LYS A 37 12.62 -24.20 -14.04
C LYS A 37 13.93 -24.73 -13.45
N LYS A 38 14.95 -23.87 -13.31
CA LYS A 38 16.23 -24.23 -12.66
C LYS A 38 15.99 -24.63 -11.21
N ARG A 39 15.24 -23.82 -10.45
CA ARG A 39 14.88 -24.12 -9.05
C ARG A 39 14.23 -25.51 -8.90
N LYS A 40 13.19 -25.79 -9.71
CA LYS A 40 12.47 -27.07 -9.70
C LYS A 40 13.40 -28.25 -10.03
N SER A 41 14.26 -28.12 -11.03
CA SER A 41 15.19 -29.18 -11.41
C SER A 41 16.24 -29.42 -10.31
N THR A 42 16.79 -28.37 -9.71
CA THR A 42 17.75 -28.48 -8.59
C THR A 42 17.09 -29.16 -7.38
N GLN A 43 15.86 -28.72 -7.01
CA GLN A 43 15.10 -29.35 -5.93
C GLN A 43 14.88 -30.84 -6.16
N GLN A 44 14.47 -31.24 -7.37
CA GLN A 44 14.23 -32.66 -7.73
C GLN A 44 15.51 -33.49 -7.60
N VAL A 45 16.66 -32.97 -8.05
CA VAL A 45 17.94 -33.64 -7.90
C VAL A 45 18.34 -33.80 -6.44
N LEU A 46 18.18 -32.70 -5.65
CA LEU A 46 18.47 -32.71 -4.21
C LEU A 46 17.60 -33.73 -3.48
N ASP A 47 16.28 -33.73 -3.70
CA ASP A 47 15.35 -34.69 -3.07
C ASP A 47 15.71 -36.14 -3.42
N THR A 48 16.06 -36.40 -4.69
CA THR A 48 16.51 -37.70 -5.14
C THR A 48 17.81 -38.14 -4.44
N ASN A 49 18.78 -37.23 -4.32
CA ASN A 49 20.05 -37.49 -3.66
C ASN A 49 19.85 -37.72 -2.15
N LEU A 50 19.01 -36.95 -1.47
CA LEU A 50 18.67 -37.11 -0.05
C LEU A 50 18.02 -38.49 0.19
N ALA A 51 17.10 -38.91 -0.67
CA ALA A 51 16.48 -40.24 -0.57
C ALA A 51 17.54 -41.38 -0.72
N LYS A 52 18.45 -41.27 -1.70
CA LYS A 52 19.54 -42.23 -1.88
C LYS A 52 20.51 -42.25 -0.70
N LEU A 53 20.89 -41.07 -0.21
CA LEU A 53 21.79 -40.91 0.94
C LEU A 53 21.20 -41.58 2.18
N ASN A 54 19.90 -41.40 2.44
CA ASN A 54 19.20 -42.04 3.55
C ASN A 54 19.18 -43.57 3.41
N ALA A 55 18.94 -44.09 2.20
CA ALA A 55 18.97 -45.53 1.93
C ALA A 55 20.36 -46.12 2.15
N LEU A 56 21.42 -45.51 1.58
CA LEU A 56 22.80 -45.93 1.76
C LEU A 56 23.26 -45.88 3.20
N SER A 57 22.90 -44.83 3.93
CA SER A 57 23.24 -44.68 5.37
C SER A 57 22.64 -45.81 6.20
N LYS A 58 21.43 -46.26 5.88
CA LYS A 58 20.80 -47.43 6.56
C LYS A 58 21.48 -48.73 6.20
N SER A 59 21.89 -48.91 4.94
CA SER A 59 22.55 -50.17 4.49
C SER A 59 23.94 -50.36 5.09
N ILE A 60 24.69 -49.30 5.42
CA ILE A 60 26.03 -49.41 6.05
C ILE A 60 25.95 -50.22 7.34
N GLY A 61 24.94 -50.01 8.17
CA GLY A 61 24.74 -50.76 9.41
C GLY A 61 24.53 -52.26 9.18
N GLN A 62 23.80 -52.62 8.13
CA GLN A 62 23.57 -54.03 7.75
C GLN A 62 24.83 -54.65 7.18
N LEU A 63 25.53 -53.97 6.22
CA LEU A 63 26.78 -54.44 5.63
C LEU A 63 27.86 -54.73 6.69
N MET A 64 27.93 -53.90 7.73
CA MET A 64 28.85 -54.12 8.85
C MET A 64 28.47 -55.36 9.68
N LYS A 65 27.19 -55.60 9.91
CA LYS A 65 26.69 -56.81 10.63
C LYS A 65 26.96 -58.07 9.83
N ASP A 66 26.84 -58.00 8.51
CA ASP A 66 27.04 -59.12 7.60
C ASP A 66 28.55 -59.36 7.28
N GLY A 67 29.46 -58.60 7.93
CA GLY A 67 30.90 -58.77 7.77
C GLY A 67 31.50 -58.22 6.47
N GLN A 68 30.70 -57.53 5.66
CA GLN A 68 31.09 -56.96 4.33
C GLN A 68 31.79 -55.59 4.50
N LYS A 69 32.98 -55.60 5.11
CA LYS A 69 33.70 -54.36 5.51
C LYS A 69 34.05 -53.47 4.32
N GLU A 70 34.52 -54.05 3.19
CA GLU A 70 34.89 -53.29 1.99
C GLU A 70 33.66 -52.57 1.37
N ALA A 71 32.53 -53.26 1.26
CA ALA A 71 31.30 -52.70 0.76
C ALA A 71 30.75 -51.59 1.71
N ALA A 72 30.89 -51.77 3.01
CA ALA A 72 30.51 -50.73 3.99
C ALA A 72 31.40 -49.48 3.87
N GLU A 73 32.70 -49.62 3.61
CA GLU A 73 33.62 -48.49 3.43
C GLU A 73 33.36 -47.73 2.11
N GLN A 74 33.10 -48.46 1.02
CA GLN A 74 32.65 -47.86 -0.25
C GLN A 74 31.35 -47.07 -0.08
N ALA A 75 30.38 -47.65 0.63
CA ALA A 75 29.12 -46.94 0.94
C ALA A 75 29.34 -45.68 1.77
N ARG A 76 30.27 -45.68 2.74
CA ARG A 76 30.65 -44.49 3.52
C ARG A 76 31.26 -43.42 2.65
N GLN A 77 32.16 -43.77 1.74
CA GLN A 77 32.79 -42.86 0.82
C GLN A 77 31.73 -42.20 -0.10
N THR A 78 30.84 -43.00 -0.67
CA THR A 78 29.73 -42.51 -1.50
C THR A 78 28.82 -41.56 -0.71
N VAL A 79 28.49 -41.89 0.54
CA VAL A 79 27.71 -41.01 1.42
C VAL A 79 28.44 -39.66 1.67
N ALA A 80 29.76 -39.67 1.84
CA ALA A 80 30.56 -38.45 2.01
C ALA A 80 30.53 -37.58 0.75
N GLU A 81 30.74 -38.16 -0.42
CA GLU A 81 30.69 -37.49 -1.73
C GLU A 81 29.29 -36.88 -1.99
N MET A 82 28.24 -37.67 -1.72
CA MET A 82 26.87 -37.19 -1.87
C MET A 82 26.54 -36.05 -0.93
N LYS A 83 27.06 -36.02 0.30
CA LYS A 83 26.86 -34.89 1.22
C LYS A 83 27.49 -33.62 0.69
N GLU A 84 28.70 -33.68 0.13
CA GLU A 84 29.34 -32.48 -0.45
C GLU A 84 28.55 -32.01 -1.70
N THR A 85 28.09 -32.91 -2.56
CA THR A 85 27.24 -32.55 -3.69
C THR A 85 25.93 -31.91 -3.25
N ASN A 86 25.29 -32.44 -2.20
CA ASN A 86 24.05 -31.87 -1.68
C ASN A 86 24.23 -30.46 -1.10
N LYS A 87 25.36 -30.14 -0.45
CA LYS A 87 25.65 -28.78 0.00
C LYS A 87 25.71 -27.77 -1.16
N VAL A 88 26.28 -28.18 -2.30
CA VAL A 88 26.32 -27.32 -3.49
C VAL A 88 24.89 -27.12 -4.02
N LEU A 89 24.10 -28.21 -4.14
CA LEU A 89 22.71 -28.13 -4.60
C LEU A 89 21.82 -27.27 -3.66
N GLU A 90 22.02 -27.37 -2.35
CA GLU A 90 21.32 -26.52 -1.36
C GLU A 90 21.69 -25.03 -1.55
N SER A 91 22.97 -24.72 -1.81
CA SER A 91 23.41 -23.36 -2.09
C SER A 91 22.81 -22.84 -3.40
N ASP A 92 22.84 -23.64 -4.48
CA ASP A 92 22.26 -23.29 -5.78
C ASP A 92 20.75 -23.07 -5.69
N LEU A 93 20.06 -23.92 -4.91
CA LEU A 93 18.63 -23.78 -4.65
C LEU A 93 18.31 -22.47 -3.96
N LYS A 94 19.03 -22.16 -2.89
CA LYS A 94 18.87 -20.90 -2.14
C LYS A 94 19.12 -19.68 -3.01
N GLU A 95 20.16 -19.71 -3.86
CA GLU A 95 20.43 -18.64 -4.81
C GLU A 95 19.29 -18.47 -5.82
N ALA A 96 18.77 -19.57 -6.37
CA ALA A 96 17.65 -19.53 -7.30
C ALA A 96 16.37 -18.98 -6.64
N GLU A 97 16.09 -19.33 -5.39
CA GLU A 97 14.94 -18.81 -4.62
C GLU A 97 15.08 -17.31 -4.33
N GLN A 98 16.27 -16.85 -3.95
CA GLN A 98 16.55 -15.42 -3.74
C GLN A 98 16.39 -14.63 -5.04
N LYS A 99 16.98 -15.13 -6.15
CA LYS A 99 16.85 -14.50 -7.46
C LYS A 99 15.39 -14.43 -7.89
N LEU A 100 14.64 -15.52 -7.71
CA LEU A 100 13.22 -15.57 -8.04
C LEU A 100 12.41 -14.53 -7.26
N THR A 101 12.64 -14.41 -5.95
CA THR A 101 12.00 -13.40 -5.11
C THR A 101 12.33 -11.99 -5.59
N THR A 102 13.59 -11.71 -5.91
CA THR A 102 14.03 -10.41 -6.44
C THR A 102 13.34 -10.06 -7.74
N LEU A 103 13.23 -11.01 -8.68
CA LEU A 103 12.53 -10.81 -9.96
C LEU A 103 11.04 -10.56 -9.76
N LEU A 104 10.37 -11.35 -8.93
CA LEU A 104 8.95 -11.19 -8.63
C LEU A 104 8.63 -9.84 -7.97
N CYS A 105 9.55 -9.28 -7.15
CA CYS A 105 9.40 -7.95 -6.56
C CYS A 105 9.50 -6.81 -7.59
N GLN A 106 10.03 -7.06 -8.78
CA GLN A 106 10.12 -6.07 -9.86
C GLN A 106 8.87 -6.01 -10.74
N ILE A 107 7.99 -7.01 -10.65
CA ILE A 107 6.78 -7.11 -11.47
C ILE A 107 5.63 -6.43 -10.74
N PRO A 108 4.95 -5.43 -11.36
CA PRO A 108 3.78 -4.80 -10.78
C PRO A 108 2.58 -5.76 -10.69
N ASN A 109 1.56 -5.36 -9.94
CA ASN A 109 0.31 -6.08 -9.92
C ASN A 109 -0.42 -5.98 -11.27
N LEU A 110 -1.21 -7.01 -11.60
CA LEU A 110 -2.02 -7.02 -12.80
C LEU A 110 -3.17 -6.01 -12.69
N PRO A 111 -3.32 -5.09 -13.66
CA PRO A 111 -4.49 -4.22 -13.67
C PRO A 111 -5.76 -5.06 -13.95
N SER A 112 -6.86 -4.70 -13.30
CA SER A 112 -8.19 -5.24 -13.59
C SER A 112 -8.61 -4.89 -15.02
N ASP A 113 -9.52 -5.67 -15.60
CA ASP A 113 -10.11 -5.37 -16.92
C ASP A 113 -10.86 -4.04 -16.93
N ARG A 114 -11.33 -3.56 -15.75
CA ARG A 114 -11.99 -2.27 -15.56
C ARG A 114 -11.05 -1.06 -15.67
N VAL A 115 -9.74 -1.27 -15.65
CA VAL A 115 -8.73 -0.19 -15.77
C VAL A 115 -8.73 0.36 -17.19
N PRO A 116 -8.94 1.68 -17.39
CA PRO A 116 -8.88 2.31 -18.70
C PRO A 116 -7.44 2.36 -19.24
N GLU A 117 -7.33 2.38 -20.55
CA GLU A 117 -6.07 2.68 -21.22
C GLU A 117 -5.67 4.14 -20.98
N GLY A 118 -4.38 4.41 -20.85
CA GLY A 118 -3.87 5.76 -20.63
C GLY A 118 -2.45 5.73 -20.08
N LYS A 119 -1.73 6.85 -20.23
CA LYS A 119 -0.32 7.00 -19.85
C LYS A 119 -0.11 7.95 -18.68
N HIS A 120 -0.98 8.92 -18.53
CA HIS A 120 -0.82 10.06 -17.63
C HIS A 120 -2.12 10.34 -16.87
N ALA A 121 -2.06 11.16 -15.84
CA ALA A 121 -3.22 11.53 -15.02
C ALA A 121 -4.37 12.17 -15.83
N GLU A 122 -4.06 12.82 -16.96
CA GLU A 122 -5.05 13.41 -17.86
C GLU A 122 -5.92 12.37 -18.58
N ASP A 123 -5.45 11.11 -18.64
CA ASP A 123 -6.16 9.99 -19.25
C ASP A 123 -7.11 9.27 -18.25
N ASN A 124 -7.12 9.70 -16.99
CA ASN A 124 -8.03 9.16 -15.98
C ASN A 124 -9.49 9.46 -16.31
N VAL A 125 -10.37 8.51 -16.04
CA VAL A 125 -11.79 8.63 -16.33
C VAL A 125 -12.54 9.24 -15.16
N VAL A 126 -13.24 10.36 -15.37
CA VAL A 126 -14.15 10.93 -14.37
C VAL A 126 -15.40 10.06 -14.28
N GLU A 127 -15.58 9.39 -13.15
CA GLU A 127 -16.73 8.50 -12.87
C GLU A 127 -17.94 9.28 -12.35
N LYS A 128 -17.70 10.20 -11.41
CA LYS A 128 -18.74 10.99 -10.76
C LYS A 128 -18.22 12.37 -10.40
N THR A 129 -19.12 13.32 -10.30
CA THR A 129 -18.86 14.68 -9.79
C THR A 129 -19.99 15.11 -8.86
N GLY A 130 -19.71 15.97 -7.88
CA GLY A 130 -20.71 16.49 -6.98
C GLY A 130 -20.25 17.74 -6.25
N GLY A 131 -21.15 18.29 -5.44
CA GLY A 131 -20.95 19.57 -4.75
C GLY A 131 -21.03 20.77 -5.69
N THR A 132 -20.95 21.96 -5.12
CA THR A 132 -21.01 23.23 -5.86
C THR A 132 -19.71 23.99 -5.67
N ILE A 133 -19.04 24.35 -6.77
CA ILE A 133 -17.86 25.22 -6.72
C ILE A 133 -18.30 26.61 -6.28
N PRO A 134 -17.77 27.13 -5.15
CA PRO A 134 -18.16 28.43 -4.66
C PRO A 134 -17.61 29.54 -5.54
N THR A 135 -18.38 30.61 -5.71
CA THR A 135 -17.91 31.86 -6.27
C THR A 135 -17.25 32.66 -5.14
N LEU A 136 -15.96 32.85 -5.24
CA LEU A 136 -15.19 33.64 -4.28
C LEU A 136 -15.16 35.14 -4.68
N SER A 137 -14.89 36.03 -3.71
CA SER A 137 -14.64 37.43 -3.99
C SER A 137 -13.31 37.61 -4.76
N ASP A 138 -13.16 38.77 -5.43
CA ASP A 138 -11.93 39.11 -6.17
C ASP A 138 -10.69 39.21 -5.25
N ASN A 139 -10.88 39.32 -3.94
CA ASN A 139 -9.83 39.36 -2.92
C ASN A 139 -9.56 37.99 -2.28
N ALA A 140 -10.11 36.92 -2.83
CA ALA A 140 -9.92 35.57 -2.27
C ALA A 140 -8.45 35.17 -2.25
N LEU A 141 -8.05 34.60 -1.11
CA LEU A 141 -6.67 34.19 -0.86
C LEU A 141 -6.50 32.66 -0.91
N PRO A 142 -5.37 32.15 -1.38
CA PRO A 142 -5.05 30.76 -1.25
C PRO A 142 -4.75 30.40 0.22
N HIS A 143 -4.87 29.11 0.55
CA HIS A 143 -4.78 28.64 1.96
C HIS A 143 -3.49 29.05 2.68
N TRP A 144 -2.34 29.17 2.02
CA TRP A 144 -1.10 29.62 2.68
C TRP A 144 -1.12 31.08 3.10
N GLU A 145 -1.84 31.95 2.39
CA GLU A 145 -2.06 33.35 2.79
C GLU A 145 -3.12 33.44 3.91
N LEU A 146 -4.21 32.64 3.82
CA LEU A 146 -5.20 32.51 4.88
C LEU A 146 -4.59 31.97 6.17
N ALA A 147 -3.73 30.95 6.06
CA ALA A 147 -3.01 30.38 7.20
C ALA A 147 -2.15 31.42 7.92
N LYS A 148 -1.49 32.32 7.16
CA LYS A 148 -0.71 33.43 7.71
C LYS A 148 -1.63 34.52 8.27
N LYS A 149 -2.66 34.92 7.55
CA LYS A 149 -3.60 36.00 7.96
C LYS A 149 -4.25 35.73 9.32
N TYR A 150 -4.66 34.48 9.55
CA TYR A 150 -5.37 34.05 10.75
C TYR A 150 -4.51 33.28 11.76
N ASP A 151 -3.18 33.23 11.55
CA ASP A 151 -2.20 32.54 12.41
C ASP A 151 -2.58 31.07 12.68
N LEU A 152 -2.99 30.35 11.62
CA LEU A 152 -3.45 28.96 11.70
C LEU A 152 -2.34 27.92 11.50
N ILE A 153 -1.39 28.22 10.59
CA ILE A 153 -0.31 27.34 10.21
C ILE A 153 0.93 28.17 9.93
N ASP A 154 2.02 27.80 10.57
CA ASP A 154 3.31 28.47 10.45
C ASP A 154 4.31 27.57 9.69
N PHE A 155 4.51 27.89 8.43
CA PHE A 155 5.45 27.16 7.57
C PHE A 155 6.91 27.52 7.84
N GLU A 156 7.19 28.79 8.23
CA GLU A 156 8.54 29.28 8.53
C GLU A 156 9.07 28.64 9.83
N LEU A 157 8.19 28.53 10.84
CA LEU A 157 8.52 27.82 12.08
C LEU A 157 8.81 26.33 11.81
N GLY A 158 8.07 25.71 10.91
CA GLY A 158 8.33 24.32 10.47
C GLY A 158 9.71 24.17 9.83
N VAL A 159 10.08 25.10 8.95
CA VAL A 159 11.42 25.12 8.35
C VAL A 159 12.52 25.29 9.43
N LYS A 160 12.29 26.13 10.42
CA LYS A 160 13.22 26.33 11.54
C LYS A 160 13.43 25.07 12.38
N ILE A 161 12.36 24.31 12.63
CA ILE A 161 12.40 23.12 13.51
C ILE A 161 12.97 21.90 12.78
N THR A 162 12.57 21.68 11.52
CA THR A 162 12.87 20.45 10.80
C THR A 162 13.36 20.70 9.38
N GLY A 163 12.61 21.49 8.59
CA GLY A 163 12.85 21.74 7.16
C GLY A 163 11.57 22.07 6.43
N ALA A 164 11.66 22.33 5.13
CA ALA A 164 10.50 22.54 4.29
C ALA A 164 9.61 21.28 4.26
N GLY A 165 8.27 21.48 4.13
CA GLY A 165 7.31 20.37 4.10
C GLY A 165 6.90 19.81 5.48
N PHE A 166 7.26 20.51 6.58
CA PHE A 166 6.86 20.16 7.95
C PHE A 166 6.12 21.35 8.58
N PRO A 167 4.80 21.54 8.31
CA PRO A 167 4.04 22.69 8.83
C PRO A 167 3.80 22.57 10.34
N VAL A 168 3.72 23.74 11.01
CA VAL A 168 3.32 23.82 12.41
C VAL A 168 1.90 24.40 12.50
N TYR A 169 0.94 23.60 12.91
CA TYR A 169 -0.44 24.03 13.12
C TYR A 169 -0.56 24.76 14.46
N LYS A 170 -1.30 25.87 14.49
CA LYS A 170 -1.45 26.75 15.66
C LYS A 170 -2.91 27.09 15.93
N GLY A 171 -3.25 27.39 17.17
CA GLY A 171 -4.55 27.92 17.57
C GLY A 171 -5.76 27.20 16.97
N LYS A 172 -6.63 27.96 16.25
CA LYS A 172 -7.81 27.44 15.56
C LYS A 172 -7.41 26.43 14.45
N GLY A 173 -6.23 26.58 13.81
CA GLY A 173 -5.72 25.64 12.82
C GLY A 173 -5.41 24.26 13.41
N ALA A 174 -4.70 24.21 14.54
CA ALA A 174 -4.44 22.96 15.26
C ALA A 174 -5.73 22.31 15.77
N ARG A 175 -6.70 23.12 16.21
CA ARG A 175 -8.01 22.62 16.64
C ARG A 175 -8.80 22.03 15.47
N LEU A 176 -8.79 22.69 14.30
CA LEU A 176 -9.44 22.19 13.08
C LEU A 176 -8.82 20.86 12.62
N GLN A 177 -7.48 20.75 12.63
CA GLN A 177 -6.77 19.50 12.30
C GLN A 177 -7.24 18.34 13.17
N ARG A 178 -7.25 18.53 14.49
CA ARG A 178 -7.72 17.50 15.44
C ARG A 178 -9.21 17.21 15.30
N ALA A 179 -10.04 18.22 15.01
CA ALA A 179 -11.47 18.07 14.77
C ALA A 179 -11.75 17.16 13.56
N LEU A 180 -11.01 17.34 12.47
CA LEU A 180 -11.10 16.48 11.28
C LEU A 180 -10.68 15.05 11.57
N ILE A 181 -9.60 14.82 12.33
CA ILE A 181 -9.20 13.48 12.75
C ILE A 181 -10.34 12.76 13.48
N ASN A 182 -10.90 13.41 14.50
CA ASN A 182 -11.99 12.82 15.28
C ASN A 182 -13.25 12.60 14.42
N PHE A 183 -13.60 13.57 13.58
CA PHE A 183 -14.73 13.44 12.66
C PHE A 183 -14.59 12.24 11.73
N PHE A 184 -13.41 12.04 11.12
CA PHE A 184 -13.19 10.91 10.21
C PHE A 184 -13.17 9.57 10.94
N LEU A 185 -12.55 9.48 12.13
CA LEU A 185 -12.54 8.26 12.94
C LEU A 185 -13.95 7.87 13.43
N ASP A 186 -14.74 8.85 13.90
CA ASP A 186 -16.10 8.59 14.35
C ASP A 186 -16.99 8.11 13.19
N ASN A 187 -16.89 8.73 12.00
CA ASN A 187 -17.61 8.28 10.82
C ASN A 187 -17.16 6.88 10.37
N ALA A 188 -15.86 6.56 10.45
CA ALA A 188 -15.37 5.22 10.11
C ALA A 188 -15.93 4.16 11.07
N ARG A 189 -15.95 4.46 12.37
CA ARG A 189 -16.54 3.56 13.38
C ARG A 189 -18.05 3.35 13.14
N GLU A 190 -18.79 4.43 12.82
CA GLU A 190 -20.21 4.34 12.47
C GLU A 190 -20.45 3.50 11.20
N ALA A 191 -19.51 3.53 10.24
CA ALA A 191 -19.52 2.69 9.05
C ALA A 191 -19.04 1.23 9.29
N GLY A 192 -18.82 0.85 10.56
CA GLY A 192 -18.48 -0.51 10.97
C GLY A 192 -16.98 -0.86 10.87
N TYR A 193 -16.09 0.13 10.81
CA TYR A 193 -14.65 -0.10 10.89
C TYR A 193 -14.20 -0.18 12.37
N LEU A 194 -13.36 -1.17 12.67
CA LEU A 194 -12.66 -1.26 13.95
C LEU A 194 -11.49 -0.27 13.95
N GLU A 195 -11.50 0.67 14.88
CA GLU A 195 -10.40 1.60 15.07
C GLU A 195 -9.21 0.88 15.72
N VAL A 196 -8.02 1.09 15.14
CA VAL A 196 -6.75 0.60 15.67
C VAL A 196 -5.72 1.74 15.70
N GLN A 197 -4.85 1.75 16.70
CA GLN A 197 -3.76 2.71 16.81
C GLN A 197 -2.42 1.99 16.62
N PRO A 198 -1.86 2.00 15.40
CA PRO A 198 -0.64 1.28 15.08
C PRO A 198 0.62 2.08 15.44
N PRO A 199 1.80 1.41 15.55
CA PRO A 199 3.09 2.10 15.62
C PRO A 199 3.40 2.84 14.32
N TYR A 200 4.16 3.95 14.42
CA TYR A 200 4.59 4.76 13.27
C TYR A 200 5.97 4.33 12.73
N LEU A 201 6.67 3.49 13.47
CA LEU A 201 7.89 2.82 13.02
C LEU A 201 7.58 1.35 12.75
N VAL A 202 8.02 0.86 11.61
CA VAL A 202 7.80 -0.53 11.18
C VAL A 202 9.12 -1.17 10.76
N ASN A 203 9.19 -2.50 10.85
CA ASN A 203 10.31 -3.26 10.36
C ASN A 203 10.25 -3.46 8.83
N GLU A 204 11.35 -3.97 8.28
CA GLU A 204 11.50 -4.23 6.84
C GLU A 204 10.42 -5.17 6.31
N ASP A 205 10.08 -6.24 7.04
CA ASP A 205 9.04 -7.20 6.65
C ASP A 205 7.68 -6.54 6.47
N SER A 206 7.36 -5.52 7.29
CA SER A 206 6.11 -4.78 7.19
C SER A 206 6.07 -3.91 5.94
N GLY A 207 7.18 -3.24 5.62
CA GLY A 207 7.29 -2.49 4.37
C GLY A 207 7.25 -3.40 3.13
N TYR A 208 7.86 -4.58 3.21
CA TYR A 208 7.81 -5.59 2.16
C TYR A 208 6.39 -6.13 1.96
N GLY A 209 5.67 -6.40 3.04
CA GLY A 209 4.33 -6.99 3.01
C GLY A 209 3.33 -6.19 2.18
N THR A 210 3.31 -4.88 2.32
CA THR A 210 2.42 -3.97 1.57
C THR A 210 3.01 -3.46 0.25
N GLY A 211 4.31 -3.73 -0.02
CA GLY A 211 4.97 -3.37 -1.28
C GLY A 211 5.65 -2.02 -1.29
N GLN A 212 5.82 -1.39 -0.13
CA GLN A 212 6.62 -0.16 0.02
C GLN A 212 8.12 -0.46 -0.12
N LEU A 213 8.53 -1.68 0.25
CA LEU A 213 9.88 -2.18 0.04
C LEU A 213 9.89 -3.31 -1.01
N PRO A 214 10.96 -3.41 -1.81
CA PRO A 214 12.10 -2.49 -1.89
C PRO A 214 11.68 -1.10 -2.40
N ASP A 215 12.17 -0.04 -1.73
CA ASP A 215 11.83 1.35 -2.04
C ASP A 215 12.60 1.82 -3.28
N LYS A 216 11.97 1.68 -4.44
CA LYS A 216 12.56 2.04 -5.74
C LYS A 216 12.63 3.55 -5.97
N GLU A 217 11.76 4.30 -5.29
CA GLU A 217 11.60 5.75 -5.49
C GLU A 217 12.26 6.58 -4.38
N GLY A 218 12.79 5.93 -3.33
CA GLY A 218 13.42 6.60 -2.21
C GLY A 218 12.44 7.40 -1.36
N GLN A 219 11.20 6.93 -1.22
CA GLN A 219 10.12 7.65 -0.52
C GLN A 219 10.11 7.44 0.98
N MET A 220 10.65 6.34 1.49
CA MET A 220 10.61 6.01 2.91
C MET A 220 11.75 6.66 3.69
N TYR A 221 11.43 7.21 4.86
CA TYR A 221 12.44 7.57 5.86
C TYR A 221 12.93 6.31 6.58
N HIS A 222 14.24 6.08 6.61
CA HIS A 222 14.87 4.93 7.22
C HIS A 222 15.71 5.34 8.44
N CYS A 223 15.43 4.72 9.59
CA CYS A 223 16.22 4.84 10.83
C CYS A 223 17.34 3.79 10.81
N GLY A 224 18.51 4.15 10.29
CA GLY A 224 19.57 3.20 9.96
C GLY A 224 20.14 2.41 11.13
N LEU A 225 20.19 2.97 12.35
CA LEU A 225 20.73 2.27 13.53
C LEU A 225 19.83 1.11 13.98
N ASP A 226 18.52 1.31 13.91
CA ASP A 226 17.51 0.34 14.40
C ASP A 226 16.93 -0.50 13.27
N ASN A 227 17.27 -0.21 12.02
CA ASN A 227 16.67 -0.80 10.80
C ASN A 227 15.14 -0.73 10.82
N LEU A 228 14.61 0.44 11.17
CA LEU A 228 13.18 0.72 11.18
C LEU A 228 12.84 1.81 10.14
N TYR A 229 11.59 1.82 9.70
CA TYR A 229 11.09 2.76 8.71
C TYR A 229 9.92 3.56 9.27
N LEU A 230 9.91 4.88 9.06
CA LEU A 230 8.73 5.70 9.32
C LEU A 230 7.66 5.38 8.27
N ILE A 231 6.43 5.19 8.71
CA ILE A 231 5.33 4.81 7.83
C ILE A 231 4.93 5.94 6.88
N PRO A 232 4.73 5.67 5.58
CA PRO A 232 4.19 6.63 4.62
C PRO A 232 2.66 6.68 4.65
N THR A 233 2.03 5.73 5.32
CA THR A 233 0.57 5.52 5.46
C THR A 233 0.30 4.49 6.55
N ALA A 234 -0.83 4.62 7.25
CA ALA A 234 -1.27 3.61 8.22
C ALA A 234 -1.62 2.25 7.55
N GLU A 235 -1.81 2.21 6.23
CA GLU A 235 -1.92 0.96 5.47
C GLU A 235 -0.85 -0.05 5.87
N VAL A 236 0.41 0.40 5.97
CA VAL A 236 1.54 -0.49 6.24
C VAL A 236 1.38 -1.25 7.55
N PRO A 237 1.29 -0.61 8.72
CA PRO A 237 1.13 -1.35 9.97
C PRO A 237 -0.22 -2.06 10.10
N VAL A 238 -1.32 -1.46 9.62
CA VAL A 238 -2.67 -2.04 9.79
C VAL A 238 -2.83 -3.31 8.95
N THR A 239 -2.38 -3.32 7.70
CA THR A 239 -2.44 -4.52 6.87
C THR A 239 -1.53 -5.63 7.41
N ASN A 240 -0.38 -5.26 8.02
CA ASN A 240 0.55 -6.21 8.63
C ASN A 240 0.07 -6.85 9.94
N ILE A 241 -1.04 -6.40 10.54
CA ILE A 241 -1.73 -7.12 11.64
C ILE A 241 -2.08 -8.54 11.18
N TYR A 242 -2.34 -8.72 9.89
CA TYR A 242 -2.75 -9.99 9.28
C TYR A 242 -1.60 -10.72 8.55
N ARG A 243 -0.34 -10.33 8.81
CA ARG A 243 0.83 -11.03 8.26
C ARG A 243 1.00 -12.40 8.91
N ASP A 244 1.25 -13.43 8.08
CA ASP A 244 1.38 -14.85 8.45
C ASP A 244 0.13 -15.44 9.16
N VAL A 245 -1.06 -14.89 8.89
CA VAL A 245 -2.33 -15.34 9.48
C VAL A 245 -3.13 -16.17 8.47
N ILE A 246 -3.84 -17.18 8.99
CA ILE A 246 -4.88 -17.90 8.27
C ILE A 246 -6.20 -17.61 8.99
N LEU A 247 -7.05 -16.81 8.37
CA LEU A 247 -8.36 -16.40 8.87
C LEU A 247 -9.41 -17.51 8.61
N ASP A 248 -10.49 -17.51 9.36
CA ASP A 248 -11.71 -18.22 8.97
C ASP A 248 -12.50 -17.34 7.97
N GLU A 249 -13.07 -17.92 6.92
CA GLU A 249 -13.88 -17.19 5.95
C GLU A 249 -15.00 -16.37 6.61
N LYS A 250 -15.54 -16.85 7.73
CA LYS A 250 -16.60 -16.17 8.50
C LYS A 250 -16.13 -14.88 9.20
N GLU A 251 -14.83 -14.67 9.34
CA GLU A 251 -14.25 -13.44 9.88
C GLU A 251 -14.19 -12.33 8.83
N LEU A 252 -14.38 -12.67 7.54
CA LEU A 252 -14.33 -11.74 6.42
C LEU A 252 -15.71 -11.13 6.10
N PRO A 253 -15.78 -9.87 5.66
CA PRO A 253 -14.65 -8.94 5.50
C PRO A 253 -14.18 -8.34 6.84
N ILE A 254 -12.86 -8.25 7.02
CA ILE A 254 -12.28 -7.46 8.10
C ILE A 254 -12.24 -5.99 7.67
N ARG A 255 -12.58 -5.09 8.60
CA ARG A 255 -12.64 -3.64 8.37
C ARG A 255 -11.89 -2.92 9.49
N ASN A 256 -10.77 -2.27 9.17
CA ASN A 256 -10.01 -1.49 10.14
C ASN A 256 -9.89 -0.03 9.69
N THR A 257 -9.84 0.89 10.66
CA THR A 257 -9.48 2.28 10.45
C THR A 257 -8.36 2.68 11.41
N ALA A 258 -7.49 3.59 10.97
CA ALA A 258 -6.43 4.12 11.80
C ALA A 258 -6.10 5.56 11.41
N TYR A 259 -5.90 6.40 12.41
CA TYR A 259 -5.21 7.67 12.26
C TYR A 259 -3.70 7.47 12.39
N SER A 260 -2.93 8.15 11.55
CA SER A 260 -1.48 8.27 11.75
C SER A 260 -0.92 9.56 11.15
N ALA A 261 0.19 10.03 11.72
CA ALA A 261 1.13 10.83 10.96
C ALA A 261 1.77 9.93 9.88
N CYS A 262 1.91 10.48 8.68
CA CYS A 262 2.51 9.83 7.52
C CYS A 262 3.77 10.59 7.12
N PHE A 263 4.82 9.86 6.73
CA PHE A 263 6.14 10.43 6.43
C PHE A 263 6.56 10.01 5.03
N ARG A 264 6.78 10.99 4.12
CA ARG A 264 7.23 10.76 2.76
C ARG A 264 8.40 11.69 2.44
N ARG A 265 9.45 11.14 1.82
CA ARG A 265 10.61 11.94 1.42
C ARG A 265 10.31 12.88 0.26
N GLU A 266 9.21 12.65 -0.46
CA GLU A 266 8.78 13.45 -1.61
C GLU A 266 9.91 13.67 -2.62
N ALA A 267 10.73 12.62 -2.83
CA ALA A 267 11.90 12.67 -3.70
C ALA A 267 11.51 13.07 -5.13
N GLY A 268 12.18 14.09 -5.66
CA GLY A 268 11.92 14.57 -7.03
C GLY A 268 10.80 15.61 -7.17
N SER A 269 10.19 16.08 -6.06
CA SER A 269 9.12 17.08 -6.12
C SER A 269 9.63 18.49 -5.95
N TYR A 270 9.35 19.37 -6.93
CA TYR A 270 9.80 20.77 -6.96
C TYR A 270 8.70 21.70 -7.50
N GLY A 271 8.80 23.01 -7.15
CA GLY A 271 8.02 24.06 -7.80
C GLY A 271 6.70 24.41 -7.10
N LYS A 272 5.69 24.88 -7.87
CA LYS A 272 4.41 25.39 -7.36
C LYS A 272 3.59 24.33 -6.60
N ASP A 273 3.78 23.05 -6.91
CA ASP A 273 3.02 21.95 -6.31
C ASP A 273 3.42 21.64 -4.86
N VAL A 274 4.53 22.17 -4.37
CA VAL A 274 4.99 22.03 -2.96
C VAL A 274 4.60 23.21 -2.07
N ARG A 275 3.83 24.18 -2.57
CA ARG A 275 3.48 25.37 -1.78
C ARG A 275 2.35 25.08 -0.79
N GLY A 276 2.50 25.56 0.43
CA GLY A 276 1.49 25.42 1.50
C GLY A 276 1.29 23.96 1.90
N LEU A 277 0.04 23.50 1.88
CA LEU A 277 -0.38 22.15 2.27
C LEU A 277 -0.49 21.17 1.07
N ASN A 278 -0.12 21.59 -0.12
CA ASN A 278 -0.32 20.75 -1.32
C ASN A 278 0.54 19.49 -1.32
N ARG A 279 1.78 19.55 -0.77
CA ARG A 279 2.69 18.43 -0.68
C ARG A 279 3.63 18.58 0.52
N LEU A 280 3.64 17.59 1.39
CA LEU A 280 4.32 17.65 2.68
C LEU A 280 5.14 16.39 2.94
N HIS A 281 6.26 16.54 3.67
CA HIS A 281 7.07 15.43 4.17
C HIS A 281 6.44 14.72 5.36
N GLN A 282 5.68 15.47 6.16
CA GLN A 282 4.87 14.93 7.26
C GLN A 282 3.45 15.47 7.16
N PHE A 283 2.47 14.58 7.22
CA PHE A 283 1.05 14.93 7.19
C PHE A 283 0.21 13.90 7.92
N ASP A 284 -1.01 14.31 8.30
CA ASP A 284 -1.96 13.44 8.99
C ASP A 284 -2.96 12.82 8.01
N LYS A 285 -3.30 11.55 8.25
CA LYS A 285 -4.25 10.80 7.44
C LYS A 285 -5.04 9.81 8.30
N VAL A 286 -6.33 9.72 8.05
CA VAL A 286 -7.14 8.57 8.48
C VAL A 286 -7.19 7.59 7.33
N GLU A 287 -6.88 6.34 7.62
CA GLU A 287 -6.83 5.24 6.66
C GLU A 287 -7.89 4.21 6.97
N ILE A 288 -8.47 3.62 5.94
CA ILE A 288 -9.33 2.44 6.03
C ILE A 288 -8.69 1.28 5.30
N VAL A 289 -8.72 0.11 5.91
CA VAL A 289 -8.16 -1.13 5.35
C VAL A 289 -9.21 -2.22 5.43
N ARG A 290 -9.34 -2.99 4.35
CA ARG A 290 -10.17 -4.19 4.33
C ARG A 290 -9.35 -5.42 3.92
N ILE A 291 -9.70 -6.55 4.52
CA ILE A 291 -9.26 -7.88 4.10
C ILE A 291 -10.52 -8.65 3.72
N ASP A 292 -10.55 -9.20 2.52
CA ASP A 292 -11.75 -9.87 2.01
C ASP A 292 -11.40 -11.10 1.17
N THR A 293 -12.43 -11.85 0.77
CA THR A 293 -12.30 -12.93 -0.19
C THR A 293 -12.17 -12.38 -1.61
N PRO A 294 -11.59 -13.14 -2.56
CA PRO A 294 -11.53 -12.75 -3.96
C PRO A 294 -12.91 -12.42 -4.57
N ASP A 295 -13.92 -13.19 -4.21
CA ASP A 295 -15.26 -13.08 -4.80
C ASP A 295 -16.00 -11.80 -4.38
N HIS A 296 -15.72 -11.26 -3.19
CA HIS A 296 -16.39 -10.08 -2.64
C HIS A 296 -15.55 -8.80 -2.67
N SER A 297 -14.27 -8.88 -2.98
CA SER A 297 -13.34 -7.73 -2.85
C SER A 297 -13.70 -6.53 -3.73
N TYR A 298 -14.32 -6.74 -4.89
CA TYR A 298 -14.75 -5.64 -5.75
C TYR A 298 -16.06 -4.97 -5.28
N GLU A 299 -16.92 -5.69 -4.58
CA GLU A 299 -18.06 -5.14 -3.85
C GLU A 299 -17.56 -4.31 -2.67
N SER A 300 -16.63 -4.86 -1.88
CA SER A 300 -15.93 -4.13 -0.81
C SER A 300 -15.25 -2.86 -1.31
N LEU A 301 -14.64 -2.88 -2.49
CA LEU A 301 -14.06 -1.67 -3.11
C LEU A 301 -15.13 -0.61 -3.37
N GLN A 302 -16.30 -1.00 -3.92
CA GLN A 302 -17.39 -0.07 -4.18
C GLN A 302 -17.94 0.54 -2.89
N GLU A 303 -18.15 -0.27 -1.84
CA GLU A 303 -18.56 0.22 -0.53
C GLU A 303 -17.56 1.23 0.06
N MET A 304 -16.25 1.00 -0.11
CA MET A 304 -15.21 1.94 0.32
C MET A 304 -15.27 3.24 -0.47
N VAL A 305 -15.48 3.18 -1.78
CA VAL A 305 -15.65 4.37 -2.64
C VAL A 305 -16.88 5.16 -2.21
N ASP A 306 -18.02 4.50 -1.99
CA ASP A 306 -19.27 5.18 -1.57
C ASP A 306 -19.13 5.78 -0.16
N TYR A 307 -18.40 5.12 0.75
CA TYR A 307 -18.10 5.66 2.07
C TYR A 307 -17.23 6.93 1.98
N VAL A 308 -16.13 6.92 1.22
CA VAL A 308 -15.26 8.10 1.05
C VAL A 308 -16.01 9.25 0.36
N GLN A 309 -16.87 8.95 -0.63
CA GLN A 309 -17.76 9.94 -1.25
C GLN A 309 -18.62 10.64 -0.17
N SER A 310 -19.21 9.87 0.74
CA SER A 310 -20.06 10.42 1.80
C SER A 310 -19.30 11.40 2.73
N LEU A 311 -17.99 11.19 2.92
CA LEU A 311 -17.17 12.09 3.75
C LEU A 311 -16.96 13.46 3.09
N VAL A 312 -16.64 13.49 1.80
CA VAL A 312 -16.44 14.77 1.08
C VAL A 312 -17.76 15.52 0.91
N GLU A 313 -18.89 14.81 0.76
CA GLU A 313 -20.24 15.39 0.73
C GLU A 313 -20.61 16.03 2.07
N LYS A 314 -20.36 15.33 3.20
CA LYS A 314 -20.60 15.88 4.55
C LYS A 314 -19.78 17.14 4.84
N LEU A 315 -18.61 17.29 4.19
CA LEU A 315 -17.77 18.49 4.30
C LEU A 315 -18.22 19.62 3.35
N GLU A 316 -19.28 19.43 2.57
CA GLU A 316 -19.83 20.41 1.62
C GLU A 316 -18.81 20.86 0.56
N LEU A 317 -17.80 20.03 0.24
CA LEU A 317 -16.77 20.33 -0.75
C LEU A 317 -17.20 19.91 -2.16
N PRO A 318 -16.87 20.67 -3.21
CA PRO A 318 -17.00 20.21 -4.58
C PRO A 318 -15.98 19.11 -4.86
N TRP A 319 -16.44 17.98 -5.43
CA TRP A 319 -15.63 16.79 -5.57
C TRP A 319 -15.82 16.10 -6.93
N ARG A 320 -14.83 15.30 -7.29
CA ARG A 320 -14.92 14.32 -8.38
C ARG A 320 -14.22 13.02 -8.02
N ILE A 321 -14.66 11.93 -8.62
CA ILE A 321 -14.06 10.60 -8.51
C ILE A 321 -13.46 10.25 -9.86
N LEU A 322 -12.19 9.86 -9.86
CA LEU A 322 -11.44 9.41 -11.02
C LEU A 322 -11.17 7.92 -10.92
N ARG A 323 -11.42 7.18 -11.99
CA ARG A 323 -10.87 5.83 -12.16
C ARG A 323 -9.54 5.95 -12.88
N LEU A 324 -8.47 5.52 -12.22
CA LEU A 324 -7.12 5.67 -12.74
C LEU A 324 -6.86 4.78 -13.94
N CYS A 325 -6.19 5.32 -14.93
CA CYS A 325 -5.69 4.59 -16.08
C CYS A 325 -4.43 3.79 -15.75
N GLY A 326 -4.04 2.86 -16.62
CA GLY A 326 -2.92 1.97 -16.38
C GLY A 326 -1.60 2.65 -16.10
N GLY A 327 -1.33 3.80 -16.74
CA GLY A 327 -0.09 4.56 -16.58
C GLY A 327 0.00 5.41 -15.32
N ASP A 328 -1.14 5.70 -14.65
CA ASP A 328 -1.20 6.51 -13.43
C ASP A 328 -1.40 5.67 -12.15
N MET A 329 -1.72 4.39 -12.31
CA MET A 329 -1.91 3.48 -11.18
C MET A 329 -0.63 3.19 -10.42
N SER A 330 -0.74 3.01 -9.10
CA SER A 330 0.38 2.53 -8.29
C SER A 330 0.89 1.15 -8.73
N PHE A 331 2.15 0.87 -8.42
CA PHE A 331 2.80 -0.40 -8.73
C PHE A 331 2.04 -1.62 -8.21
N THR A 332 1.43 -1.51 -7.02
CA THR A 332 0.82 -2.62 -6.30
C THR A 332 -0.69 -2.79 -6.53
N SER A 333 -1.40 -1.77 -7.01
CA SER A 333 -2.86 -1.81 -7.17
C SER A 333 -3.30 -2.55 -8.43
N ALA A 334 -4.49 -3.18 -8.35
CA ALA A 334 -5.19 -3.78 -9.48
C ALA A 334 -6.29 -2.85 -10.04
N LEU A 335 -6.92 -2.05 -9.19
CA LEU A 335 -7.88 -1.02 -9.56
C LEU A 335 -7.85 0.07 -8.49
N THR A 336 -7.87 1.33 -8.91
CA THR A 336 -7.82 2.50 -8.03
C THR A 336 -8.84 3.56 -8.45
N PHE A 337 -9.49 4.15 -7.44
CA PHE A 337 -10.31 5.33 -7.57
C PHE A 337 -9.71 6.46 -6.73
N ASP A 338 -9.44 7.61 -7.35
CA ASP A 338 -8.99 8.80 -6.64
C ASP A 338 -10.12 9.78 -6.44
N PHE A 339 -10.12 10.42 -5.30
CA PHE A 339 -11.01 11.51 -4.96
C PHE A 339 -10.27 12.81 -5.00
N GLU A 340 -10.83 13.76 -5.70
CA GLU A 340 -10.32 15.13 -5.74
C GLU A 340 -11.40 16.10 -5.28
N VAL A 341 -10.97 17.15 -4.57
CA VAL A 341 -11.80 18.30 -4.21
C VAL A 341 -11.30 19.54 -4.94
N PHE A 342 -12.23 20.42 -5.35
CA PHE A 342 -11.85 21.63 -6.07
C PHE A 342 -11.42 22.72 -5.11
N SER A 343 -10.23 23.25 -5.29
CA SER A 343 -9.74 24.46 -4.60
C SER A 343 -10.13 25.68 -5.42
N ALA A 344 -11.10 26.44 -4.91
CA ALA A 344 -11.64 27.60 -5.65
C ALA A 344 -10.65 28.77 -5.73
N ALA A 345 -9.75 28.93 -4.75
CA ALA A 345 -8.72 29.97 -4.79
C ALA A 345 -7.53 29.61 -5.70
N GLN A 346 -7.16 28.33 -5.78
CA GLN A 346 -6.10 27.87 -6.68
C GLN A 346 -6.61 27.53 -8.09
N GLN A 347 -7.93 27.46 -8.30
CA GLN A 347 -8.59 27.06 -9.55
C GLN A 347 -8.10 25.70 -10.06
N ARG A 348 -8.00 24.70 -9.15
CA ARG A 348 -7.53 23.35 -9.47
C ARG A 348 -8.16 22.29 -8.60
N TRP A 349 -8.16 21.07 -9.09
CA TRP A 349 -8.49 19.88 -8.34
C TRP A 349 -7.31 19.43 -7.46
N LEU A 350 -7.59 19.00 -6.25
CA LEU A 350 -6.64 18.49 -5.27
C LEU A 350 -7.05 17.08 -4.89
N GLU A 351 -6.20 16.10 -5.13
CA GLU A 351 -6.39 14.72 -4.68
C GLU A 351 -6.38 14.66 -3.15
N VAL A 352 -7.41 14.08 -2.56
CA VAL A 352 -7.60 13.96 -1.10
C VAL A 352 -7.71 12.52 -0.62
N SER A 353 -7.94 11.59 -1.53
CA SER A 353 -8.01 10.15 -1.24
C SER A 353 -7.69 9.33 -2.47
N SER A 354 -7.13 8.16 -2.24
CA SER A 354 -6.98 7.09 -3.20
C SER A 354 -7.52 5.82 -2.56
N VAL A 355 -8.45 5.12 -3.24
CA VAL A 355 -9.08 3.88 -2.78
C VAL A 355 -8.75 2.76 -3.74
N SER A 356 -8.07 1.71 -3.25
CA SER A 356 -7.47 0.68 -4.10
C SER A 356 -7.84 -0.74 -3.68
N ASN A 357 -7.99 -1.60 -4.67
CA ASN A 357 -7.97 -3.06 -4.50
C ASN A 357 -6.63 -3.59 -5.02
N PHE A 358 -5.92 -4.35 -4.19
CA PHE A 358 -4.64 -4.96 -4.53
C PHE A 358 -4.79 -6.43 -4.93
N GLU A 359 -6.01 -6.95 -4.90
CA GLU A 359 -6.27 -8.38 -5.06
C GLU A 359 -5.35 -9.20 -4.12
N SER A 360 -4.79 -10.29 -4.59
CA SER A 360 -3.90 -11.15 -3.80
C SER A 360 -2.44 -10.66 -3.73
N TYR A 361 -2.11 -9.53 -4.36
CA TYR A 361 -0.72 -9.09 -4.52
C TYR A 361 0.00 -8.85 -3.19
N GLN A 362 -0.63 -8.08 -2.29
CA GLN A 362 -0.10 -7.85 -0.95
C GLN A 362 -0.28 -9.10 -0.07
N ALA A 363 -1.43 -9.75 -0.14
CA ALA A 363 -1.71 -10.97 0.63
C ALA A 363 -0.69 -12.09 0.37
N ASN A 364 -0.18 -12.21 -0.86
CA ASN A 364 0.89 -13.16 -1.18
C ASN A 364 2.22 -12.80 -0.51
N ARG A 365 2.59 -11.51 -0.41
CA ARG A 365 3.77 -11.07 0.34
C ARG A 365 3.62 -11.23 1.84
N LEU A 366 2.45 -10.89 2.35
CA LEU A 366 2.06 -10.99 3.75
C LEU A 366 1.83 -12.44 4.21
N LYS A 367 1.62 -13.38 3.28
CA LYS A 367 1.07 -14.71 3.55
C LYS A 367 -0.26 -14.63 4.32
N CYS A 368 -1.07 -13.61 4.01
CA CYS A 368 -2.42 -13.44 4.53
C CYS A 368 -3.37 -14.34 3.76
N ARG A 369 -3.96 -15.30 4.43
CA ARG A 369 -4.75 -16.38 3.83
C ARG A 369 -6.04 -16.57 4.61
N TYR A 370 -7.01 -17.21 3.99
CA TYR A 370 -8.20 -17.67 4.68
C TYR A 370 -8.47 -19.14 4.36
N ARG A 371 -9.25 -19.78 5.20
CA ARG A 371 -9.75 -21.15 5.03
C ARG A 371 -11.20 -21.06 4.58
N ASP A 372 -11.47 -21.52 3.35
CA ASP A 372 -12.80 -21.55 2.76
C ASP A 372 -13.67 -22.66 3.39
N GLU A 373 -14.97 -22.67 3.05
CA GLU A 373 -15.94 -23.64 3.52
C GLU A 373 -15.52 -25.09 3.25
N ASN A 374 -14.73 -25.33 2.19
CA ASN A 374 -14.21 -26.63 1.82
C ASN A 374 -12.88 -26.95 2.54
N LYS A 375 -12.47 -26.13 3.54
CA LYS A 375 -11.21 -26.26 4.27
C LYS A 375 -9.95 -26.02 3.43
N LYS A 376 -10.08 -25.48 2.23
CA LYS A 376 -8.97 -25.13 1.37
C LYS A 376 -8.41 -23.78 1.77
N ILE A 377 -7.09 -23.66 1.80
CA ILE A 377 -6.39 -22.40 2.09
C ILE A 377 -6.24 -21.60 0.80
N GLN A 378 -6.68 -20.35 0.82
CA GLN A 378 -6.60 -19.41 -0.29
C GLN A 378 -5.98 -18.09 0.18
N LEU A 379 -5.44 -17.30 -0.76
CA LEU A 379 -5.00 -15.94 -0.48
C LEU A 379 -6.21 -15.01 -0.32
N CYS A 380 -6.15 -14.12 0.68
CA CYS A 380 -7.08 -13.02 0.78
C CYS A 380 -6.85 -11.97 -0.32
N HIS A 381 -7.81 -11.08 -0.53
CA HIS A 381 -7.63 -9.80 -1.18
C HIS A 381 -7.47 -8.70 -0.12
N THR A 382 -6.61 -7.73 -0.40
CA THR A 382 -6.41 -6.56 0.46
C THR A 382 -6.87 -5.30 -0.25
N LEU A 383 -7.47 -4.38 0.50
CA LEU A 383 -7.94 -3.10 0.01
C LEU A 383 -7.56 -2.01 1.01
N ASN A 384 -7.27 -0.82 0.51
CA ASN A 384 -7.12 0.35 1.37
C ASN A 384 -7.76 1.60 0.77
N GLY A 385 -7.89 2.63 1.58
CA GLY A 385 -8.28 3.95 1.13
C GLY A 385 -8.02 5.02 2.19
N SER A 386 -7.72 6.22 1.74
CA SER A 386 -7.63 7.37 2.65
C SER A 386 -9.03 7.89 2.96
N ALA A 387 -9.34 8.05 4.24
CA ALA A 387 -10.65 8.51 4.69
C ALA A 387 -10.55 9.70 5.68
N LEU A 388 -9.84 10.81 5.39
CA LEU A 388 -9.14 11.32 4.20
C LEU A 388 -7.70 11.75 4.54
N ALA A 389 -6.94 12.25 3.54
CA ALA A 389 -5.67 12.94 3.76
C ALA A 389 -5.94 14.41 4.16
N LEU A 390 -5.58 14.78 5.39
CA LEU A 390 -6.02 16.04 6.00
C LEU A 390 -5.48 17.32 5.36
N PRO A 391 -4.22 17.43 4.90
CA PRO A 391 -3.69 18.73 4.46
C PRO A 391 -4.48 19.37 3.33
N ARG A 392 -4.80 18.62 2.30
CA ARG A 392 -5.55 19.14 1.14
C ARG A 392 -7.03 19.37 1.48
N ILE A 393 -7.59 18.61 2.42
CA ILE A 393 -8.93 18.90 2.98
C ILE A 393 -8.92 20.21 3.75
N VAL A 394 -7.92 20.44 4.62
CA VAL A 394 -7.77 21.74 5.33
C VAL A 394 -7.61 22.87 4.32
N ALA A 395 -6.75 22.71 3.31
CA ALA A 395 -6.58 23.72 2.27
C ALA A 395 -7.90 24.07 1.57
N ALA A 396 -8.64 23.04 1.13
CA ALA A 396 -9.93 23.23 0.44
C ALA A 396 -11.00 23.85 1.37
N LEU A 397 -11.06 23.44 2.64
CA LEU A 397 -11.99 24.03 3.62
C LEU A 397 -11.70 25.50 3.86
N LEU A 398 -10.44 25.89 4.06
CA LEU A 398 -10.05 27.28 4.26
C LEU A 398 -10.37 28.13 3.02
N GLU A 399 -10.02 27.63 1.83
CA GLU A 399 -10.19 28.37 0.59
C GLU A 399 -11.67 28.49 0.16
N ASN A 400 -12.42 27.39 0.21
CA ASN A 400 -13.78 27.36 -0.32
C ASN A 400 -14.81 28.01 0.62
N ASN A 401 -14.50 28.15 1.92
CA ASN A 401 -15.39 28.73 2.91
C ASN A 401 -14.98 30.14 3.35
N GLN A 402 -14.00 30.74 2.67
CA GLN A 402 -13.59 32.13 2.99
C GLN A 402 -14.63 33.15 2.55
N THR A 403 -14.76 34.21 3.34
CA THR A 403 -15.55 35.41 3.07
C THR A 403 -14.71 36.64 3.42
N ASP A 404 -15.25 37.83 3.19
CA ASP A 404 -14.57 39.09 3.57
C ASP A 404 -14.45 39.24 5.10
N GLU A 405 -15.33 38.59 5.89
CA GLU A 405 -15.37 38.65 7.35
C GLU A 405 -14.54 37.55 8.04
N GLY A 406 -14.20 36.45 7.33
CA GLY A 406 -13.47 35.31 7.89
C GLY A 406 -13.75 34.01 7.13
N ILE A 407 -13.54 32.87 7.80
CA ILE A 407 -13.73 31.54 7.22
C ILE A 407 -14.81 30.80 7.98
N ARG A 408 -15.88 30.41 7.31
CA ARG A 408 -16.97 29.60 7.87
C ARG A 408 -16.51 28.15 8.07
N ILE A 409 -16.87 27.55 9.19
CA ILE A 409 -16.68 26.13 9.42
C ILE A 409 -17.95 25.39 9.02
N PRO A 410 -17.88 24.31 8.22
CA PRO A 410 -19.03 23.46 7.94
C PRO A 410 -19.76 23.03 9.21
N ALA A 411 -21.09 23.06 9.21
CA ALA A 411 -21.91 22.82 10.39
C ALA A 411 -21.60 21.48 11.07
N ILE A 412 -21.29 20.44 10.25
CA ILE A 412 -20.96 19.10 10.73
C ILE A 412 -19.67 19.07 11.57
N LEU A 413 -18.75 20.00 11.38
CA LEU A 413 -17.48 20.09 12.12
C LEU A 413 -17.57 20.94 13.39
N VAL A 414 -18.62 21.77 13.55
CA VAL A 414 -18.75 22.66 14.71
C VAL A 414 -18.73 21.93 16.06
N PRO A 415 -19.37 20.75 16.22
CA PRO A 415 -19.27 19.98 17.47
C PRO A 415 -17.84 19.54 17.81
N TYR A 416 -17.00 19.33 16.80
CA TYR A 416 -15.60 18.92 16.96
C TYR A 416 -14.65 20.09 17.16
N THR A 417 -14.85 21.19 16.44
CA THR A 417 -14.02 22.39 16.53
C THR A 417 -14.32 23.19 17.79
N GLY A 418 -15.58 23.28 18.19
CA GLY A 418 -16.06 24.17 19.27
C GLY A 418 -16.16 25.63 18.84
N PHE A 419 -16.03 25.92 17.54
CA PHE A 419 -16.27 27.22 16.91
C PHE A 419 -16.83 27.00 15.51
N ASN A 420 -17.60 28.02 15.05
CA ASN A 420 -18.20 27.98 13.70
C ASN A 420 -17.54 28.95 12.71
N TRP A 421 -16.53 29.71 13.18
CA TRP A 421 -15.90 30.77 12.43
C TRP A 421 -14.42 30.95 12.77
N ILE A 422 -13.60 31.25 11.76
CA ILE A 422 -12.21 31.68 11.90
C ILE A 422 -12.14 33.14 11.45
N ASP A 423 -11.86 34.02 12.37
CA ASP A 423 -11.82 35.48 12.27
C ASP A 423 -10.51 36.04 12.84
#